data_95f918fff0f5098c6aa2e1d362075987
#
_entry.id   95f918fff0f5098c6aa2e1d362075987
#
_cell.length_a   1.000
_cell.length_b   1.000
_cell.length_c   1.000
_cell.angle_alpha   90.00
_cell.angle_beta   90.00
_cell.angle_gamma   90.00
#
_symmetry.space_group_name_H-M   'P 1'
#
loop_
_entity.id
_entity.type
_entity.pdbx_description
1 polymer ?
#
loop_
_entity_poly.entity_id
_entity_poly.type
_entity_poly.pdbx_seq_one_letter_code
_entity_poly.pdbx_strand_id
1 'polypeptide(L)'
;MDKKKITEYLIYGVIIGSILFSRSSGPTLESYHTSNEPTKQGGVKYIEIATPKGKFNVYTKRIGNNPRIKVLLLHGGPGGDHQFFLPLENYLPKEGIEFIYYDQLGSGKSDHPTDLSLWDLPRFVEEVEQVRLAMGLDSSNFYLLGHSWGGILASEYALKYQKNLKGLIISNMMMSIPDYVKYANEVLAPQIPPEVLKQIRAHEARKDYGNPKYMELVMEHYYTAHLYHAPLKEWPIIIPRLFEGINQQVYIHMQGPSEFGVPPEATLYSWDRKADLPKITVPTLVVGATHDTMDPKHMEWVSKQVKNGSYRQMSGGHMAMWDDPDNYGQALIWFLKRSH
;
A
#
# COMPACT_ATOMS: atom_id res chain seq x y z
N MET A 1 14.53 26.17 14.14
CA MET A 1 14.29 26.50 12.72
C MET A 1 13.80 27.94 12.63
N ASP A 2 14.48 28.77 11.85
CA ASP A 2 14.26 30.21 11.79
C ASP A 2 12.91 30.54 11.12
N LYS A 3 12.09 31.36 11.80
CA LYS A 3 10.77 31.81 11.28
C LYS A 3 10.84 32.44 9.87
N LYS A 4 11.98 32.96 9.47
CA LYS A 4 12.22 33.50 8.13
C LYS A 4 12.17 32.42 7.02
N LYS A 5 12.61 31.20 7.29
CA LYS A 5 12.56 30.10 6.30
C LYS A 5 11.13 29.59 6.06
N ILE A 6 10.27 29.62 7.09
CA ILE A 6 8.87 29.19 6.95
C ILE A 6 8.09 30.15 6.03
N THR A 7 8.39 31.44 6.09
CA THR A 7 7.73 32.45 5.23
C THR A 7 8.15 32.32 3.76
N GLU A 8 9.39 31.94 3.48
CA GLU A 8 9.86 31.70 2.11
C GLU A 8 9.19 30.45 1.48
N TYR A 9 9.02 29.38 2.22
CA TYR A 9 8.33 28.19 1.71
C TYR A 9 6.83 28.43 1.45
N LEU A 10 6.17 29.30 2.21
CA LEU A 10 4.79 29.72 1.96
C LEU A 10 4.64 30.57 0.72
N ILE A 11 5.63 31.43 0.42
CA ILE A 11 5.62 32.28 -0.79
C ILE A 11 5.90 31.44 -2.05
N TYR A 12 6.81 30.47 -1.98
CA TYR A 12 7.06 29.55 -3.11
C TYR A 12 5.88 28.61 -3.37
N GLY A 13 5.17 28.16 -2.33
CA GLY A 13 3.97 27.34 -2.49
C GLY A 13 2.83 28.07 -3.22
N VAL A 14 2.66 29.37 -2.97
CA VAL A 14 1.64 30.19 -3.62
C VAL A 14 2.01 30.54 -5.07
N ILE A 15 3.30 30.72 -5.37
CA ILE A 15 3.77 31.05 -6.75
C ILE A 15 3.72 29.80 -7.65
N ILE A 16 4.05 28.61 -7.14
CA ILE A 16 3.96 27.36 -7.91
C ILE A 16 2.49 26.99 -8.16
N GLY A 17 1.58 27.24 -7.22
CA GLY A 17 0.14 27.03 -7.41
C GLY A 17 -0.47 27.90 -8.50
N SER A 18 0.12 29.07 -8.79
CA SER A 18 -0.38 30.01 -9.82
C SER A 18 0.17 29.71 -11.23
N ILE A 19 1.26 28.98 -11.36
CA ILE A 19 1.89 28.65 -12.66
C ILE A 19 1.34 27.35 -13.25
N LEU A 20 0.77 26.45 -12.43
CA LEU A 20 0.25 25.15 -12.88
C LEU A 20 -1.19 25.22 -13.48
N PHE A 21 -1.81 26.41 -13.56
CA PHE A 21 -3.12 26.60 -14.18
C PHE A 21 -3.07 27.11 -15.62
N SER A 22 -1.95 27.06 -16.33
CA SER A 22 -1.92 27.38 -17.76
C SER A 22 -2.07 26.12 -18.61
N ARG A 23 -3.31 25.87 -19.00
CA ARG A 23 -3.77 25.15 -20.21
C ARG A 23 -2.76 24.22 -20.90
N SER A 24 -2.72 22.95 -20.49
CA SER A 24 -2.41 21.91 -21.45
C SER A 24 -3.73 21.31 -21.94
N SER A 25 -4.01 21.43 -23.21
CA SER A 25 -5.11 20.76 -23.92
C SER A 25 -4.80 19.28 -24.19
N GLY A 26 -4.00 18.66 -23.33
CA GLY A 26 -3.76 17.21 -23.35
C GLY A 26 -4.90 16.46 -22.67
N PRO A 27 -5.06 15.16 -22.98
CA PRO A 27 -6.04 14.34 -22.28
C PRO A 27 -5.76 14.38 -20.78
N THR A 28 -6.74 14.82 -19.99
CA THR A 28 -6.68 14.76 -18.53
C THR A 28 -6.80 13.31 -18.10
N LEU A 29 -6.30 12.96 -16.91
CA LEU A 29 -6.52 11.62 -16.31
C LEU A 29 -8.00 11.21 -16.35
N GLU A 30 -8.91 12.16 -16.27
CA GLU A 30 -10.35 11.98 -16.42
C GLU A 30 -10.77 11.45 -17.80
N SER A 31 -10.00 11.73 -18.87
CA SER A 31 -10.28 11.20 -20.19
C SER A 31 -10.07 9.68 -20.35
N TYR A 32 -9.38 9.05 -19.39
CA TYR A 32 -9.27 7.60 -19.31
C TYR A 32 -10.48 6.94 -18.64
N HIS A 33 -11.37 7.73 -18.05
CA HIS A 33 -12.62 7.26 -17.46
C HIS A 33 -13.71 7.09 -18.51
N THR A 34 -13.55 6.13 -19.34
CA THR A 34 -14.63 5.71 -20.24
C THR A 34 -15.38 4.55 -19.57
N SER A 35 -16.38 4.84 -18.76
CA SER A 35 -17.34 3.84 -18.35
C SER A 35 -18.64 4.05 -19.12
N ASN A 36 -19.34 2.98 -19.44
CA ASN A 36 -20.71 3.05 -19.95
C ASN A 36 -21.71 3.50 -18.86
N GLU A 37 -21.26 3.64 -17.62
CA GLU A 37 -22.03 4.25 -16.54
C GLU A 37 -21.69 5.73 -16.42
N PRO A 38 -22.69 6.61 -16.33
CA PRO A 38 -22.46 8.02 -16.12
C PRO A 38 -21.88 8.25 -14.73
N THR A 39 -20.54 8.33 -14.65
CA THR A 39 -19.89 8.77 -13.41
C THR A 39 -19.89 10.29 -13.41
N LYS A 40 -20.66 10.89 -12.51
CA LYS A 40 -20.81 12.34 -12.40
C LYS A 40 -19.53 13.09 -11.96
N GLN A 41 -18.46 12.39 -11.59
CA GLN A 41 -17.23 12.97 -11.05
C GLN A 41 -16.01 12.13 -11.45
N GLY A 42 -15.57 12.20 -12.71
CA GLY A 42 -14.28 11.65 -13.13
C GLY A 42 -13.99 10.20 -12.72
N GLY A 43 -14.96 9.29 -12.71
CA GLY A 43 -14.80 7.88 -12.30
C GLY A 43 -14.79 7.65 -10.78
N VAL A 44 -15.00 8.68 -9.98
CA VAL A 44 -15.13 8.58 -8.51
C VAL A 44 -16.49 7.99 -8.15
N LYS A 45 -16.47 7.02 -7.25
CA LYS A 45 -17.67 6.42 -6.66
C LYS A 45 -17.43 6.19 -5.16
N TYR A 46 -18.39 6.59 -4.35
CA TYR A 46 -18.47 6.18 -2.96
C TYR A 46 -19.36 4.96 -2.86
N ILE A 47 -18.83 3.88 -2.29
CA ILE A 47 -19.53 2.61 -2.13
C ILE A 47 -19.96 2.51 -0.67
N GLU A 48 -21.26 2.39 -0.43
CA GLU A 48 -21.79 2.07 0.88
C GLU A 48 -21.48 0.62 1.23
N ILE A 49 -20.76 0.41 2.32
CA ILE A 49 -20.45 -0.90 2.89
C ILE A 49 -21.21 -1.11 4.20
N ALA A 50 -21.63 -2.33 4.45
CA ALA A 50 -22.20 -2.74 5.71
C ALA A 50 -21.14 -3.30 6.64
N THR A 51 -21.17 -2.88 7.91
CA THR A 51 -20.29 -3.36 8.97
C THR A 51 -21.10 -3.73 10.22
N PRO A 52 -20.54 -4.44 11.20
CA PRO A 52 -21.22 -4.70 12.49
C PRO A 52 -21.63 -3.42 13.26
N LYS A 53 -21.07 -2.27 12.90
CA LYS A 53 -21.31 -0.97 13.56
C LYS A 53 -22.13 0.00 12.72
N GLY A 54 -22.71 -0.47 11.61
CA GLY A 54 -23.51 0.36 10.70
C GLY A 54 -22.94 0.42 9.31
N LYS A 55 -23.44 1.36 8.53
CA LYS A 55 -23.05 1.57 7.14
C LYS A 55 -22.10 2.75 7.03
N PHE A 56 -21.11 2.62 6.17
CA PHE A 56 -20.10 3.63 5.90
C PHE A 56 -19.81 3.70 4.41
N ASN A 57 -19.27 4.83 3.95
CA ASN A 57 -18.87 5.03 2.57
C ASN A 57 -17.37 4.85 2.40
N VAL A 58 -16.97 4.05 1.43
CA VAL A 58 -15.58 3.92 1.02
C VAL A 58 -15.37 4.52 -0.37
N TYR A 59 -14.26 5.24 -0.51
CA TYR A 59 -13.90 5.94 -1.74
C TYR A 59 -13.29 4.98 -2.75
N THR A 60 -13.73 5.08 -4.01
CA THR A 60 -13.08 4.45 -5.15
C THR A 60 -12.94 5.43 -6.31
N LYS A 61 -11.86 5.27 -7.11
CA LYS A 61 -11.68 6.01 -8.36
C LYS A 61 -11.18 5.05 -9.44
N ARG A 62 -11.96 4.89 -10.50
CA ARG A 62 -11.60 4.04 -11.63
C ARG A 62 -10.83 4.82 -12.69
N ILE A 63 -9.75 4.25 -13.20
CA ILE A 63 -8.95 4.75 -14.31
C ILE A 63 -8.91 3.70 -15.41
N GLY A 64 -9.37 4.04 -16.61
CA GLY A 64 -9.51 3.13 -17.74
C GLY A 64 -10.90 2.48 -17.84
N ASN A 65 -11.08 1.62 -18.85
CA ASN A 65 -12.36 0.94 -19.15
C ASN A 65 -12.17 -0.47 -19.75
N ASN A 66 -11.09 -1.16 -19.37
CA ASN A 66 -10.80 -2.49 -19.91
C ASN A 66 -11.82 -3.52 -19.38
N PRO A 67 -12.53 -4.24 -20.27
CA PRO A 67 -13.52 -5.21 -19.82
C PRO A 67 -12.92 -6.49 -19.20
N ARG A 68 -11.64 -6.80 -19.49
CA ARG A 68 -10.98 -8.06 -19.13
C ARG A 68 -9.83 -7.95 -18.14
N ILE A 69 -9.32 -6.74 -17.92
CA ILE A 69 -8.19 -6.50 -17.00
C ILE A 69 -8.54 -5.31 -16.12
N LYS A 70 -8.98 -5.59 -14.89
CA LYS A 70 -9.35 -4.60 -13.86
C LYS A 70 -8.61 -4.92 -12.58
N VAL A 71 -7.75 -4.00 -12.15
CA VAL A 71 -6.92 -4.18 -10.95
C VAL A 71 -7.47 -3.35 -9.82
N LEU A 72 -7.99 -3.97 -8.77
CA LEU A 72 -8.31 -3.29 -7.51
C LEU A 72 -7.04 -3.17 -6.67
N LEU A 73 -6.74 -1.96 -6.21
CA LEU A 73 -5.51 -1.63 -5.50
C LEU A 73 -5.77 -1.51 -3.99
N LEU A 74 -5.18 -2.39 -3.19
CA LEU A 74 -5.23 -2.35 -1.74
C LEU A 74 -3.95 -1.70 -1.21
N HIS A 75 -4.09 -0.47 -0.69
CA HIS A 75 -2.98 0.30 -0.15
C HIS A 75 -2.40 -0.29 1.14
N GLY A 76 -1.20 0.15 1.47
CA GLY A 76 -0.48 -0.19 2.69
C GLY A 76 -0.93 0.60 3.93
N GLY A 77 -0.14 0.58 4.94
CA GLY A 77 -0.38 1.05 6.28
C GLY A 77 -0.48 -0.13 7.25
N PRO A 78 -1.66 -0.46 7.82
CA PRO A 78 -3.04 -0.02 7.52
C PRO A 78 -3.30 1.47 7.77
N GLY A 79 -4.40 1.98 7.21
CA GLY A 79 -4.77 3.39 7.39
C GLY A 79 -4.10 4.38 6.42
N GLY A 80 -3.31 3.89 5.44
CA GLY A 80 -2.80 4.70 4.32
C GLY A 80 -3.90 5.08 3.32
N ASP A 81 -3.53 5.43 2.09
CA ASP A 81 -4.52 5.74 1.05
C ASP A 81 -4.05 5.35 -0.36
N HIS A 82 -4.90 5.57 -1.36
CA HIS A 82 -4.63 5.23 -2.75
C HIS A 82 -3.40 5.93 -3.35
N GLN A 83 -2.92 7.02 -2.76
CA GLN A 83 -1.79 7.80 -3.29
C GLN A 83 -0.49 7.00 -3.31
N PHE A 84 -0.39 5.93 -2.53
CA PHE A 84 0.73 4.97 -2.64
C PHE A 84 0.94 4.50 -4.09
N PHE A 85 -0.13 4.37 -4.87
CA PHE A 85 -0.11 3.84 -6.22
C PHE A 85 -0.09 4.87 -7.35
N LEU A 86 0.08 6.17 -7.05
CA LEU A 86 0.12 7.22 -8.08
C LEU A 86 1.10 6.94 -9.22
N PRO A 87 2.30 6.35 -9.02
CA PRO A 87 3.20 6.03 -10.12
C PRO A 87 2.58 5.16 -11.21
N LEU A 88 1.59 4.31 -10.88
CA LEU A 88 0.94 3.41 -11.84
C LEU A 88 0.17 4.15 -12.93
N GLU A 89 -0.23 5.40 -12.70
CA GLU A 89 -0.89 6.25 -13.70
C GLU A 89 0.00 6.51 -14.94
N ASN A 90 1.32 6.42 -14.76
CA ASN A 90 2.28 6.60 -15.86
C ASN A 90 2.45 5.35 -16.75
N TYR A 91 2.01 4.17 -16.28
CA TYR A 91 2.29 2.89 -16.93
C TYR A 91 1.02 2.18 -17.40
N LEU A 92 0.10 1.89 -16.49
CA LEU A 92 -1.03 1.00 -16.77
C LEU A 92 -2.01 1.54 -17.83
N PRO A 93 -2.39 2.85 -17.86
CA PRO A 93 -3.31 3.37 -18.87
C PRO A 93 -2.76 3.29 -20.28
N LYS A 94 -1.46 3.49 -20.48
CA LYS A 94 -0.80 3.38 -21.80
C LYS A 94 -0.92 1.98 -22.40
N GLU A 95 -1.08 1.00 -21.54
CA GLU A 95 -1.20 -0.43 -21.89
C GLU A 95 -2.66 -0.90 -21.94
N GLY A 96 -3.61 0.02 -21.79
CA GLY A 96 -5.03 -0.26 -21.81
C GLY A 96 -5.51 -1.06 -20.60
N ILE A 97 -4.77 -1.04 -19.49
CA ILE A 97 -5.11 -1.73 -18.25
C ILE A 97 -5.96 -0.80 -17.40
N GLU A 98 -7.16 -1.26 -16.98
CA GLU A 98 -7.99 -0.55 -16.02
C GLU A 98 -7.53 -0.87 -14.61
N PHE A 99 -7.48 0.15 -13.75
CA PHE A 99 -7.24 -0.04 -12.33
C PHE A 99 -8.16 0.87 -11.49
N ILE A 100 -8.36 0.45 -10.24
CA ILE A 100 -9.32 1.06 -9.34
C ILE A 100 -8.58 1.40 -8.06
N TYR A 101 -8.44 2.70 -7.79
CA TYR A 101 -8.06 3.21 -6.50
C TYR A 101 -9.19 2.94 -5.50
N TYR A 102 -8.81 2.56 -4.29
CA TYR A 102 -9.72 2.29 -3.22
C TYR A 102 -9.09 2.70 -1.89
N ASP A 103 -9.73 3.60 -1.19
CA ASP A 103 -9.38 3.93 0.19
C ASP A 103 -10.23 3.05 1.11
N GLN A 104 -9.58 2.21 1.91
CA GLN A 104 -10.25 1.34 2.87
C GLN A 104 -10.94 2.17 3.96
N LEU A 105 -11.92 1.62 4.67
CA LEU A 105 -12.58 2.33 5.78
C LEU A 105 -11.55 2.81 6.81
N GLY A 106 -11.69 4.06 7.22
CA GLY A 106 -10.72 4.72 8.10
C GLY A 106 -9.51 5.31 7.37
N SER A 107 -9.50 5.34 6.03
CA SER A 107 -8.37 5.76 5.21
C SER A 107 -8.75 6.84 4.21
N GLY A 108 -7.82 7.73 3.91
CA GLY A 108 -7.90 8.70 2.81
C GLY A 108 -9.22 9.47 2.74
N LYS A 109 -9.99 9.24 1.68
CA LYS A 109 -11.28 9.90 1.41
C LYS A 109 -12.51 9.09 1.85
N SER A 110 -12.31 7.92 2.43
CA SER A 110 -13.39 7.10 3.01
C SER A 110 -13.86 7.67 4.34
N ASP A 111 -14.97 7.15 4.86
CA ASP A 111 -15.44 7.51 6.21
C ASP A 111 -14.42 7.09 7.28
N HIS A 112 -14.31 7.88 8.35
CA HIS A 112 -13.35 7.70 9.44
C HIS A 112 -14.06 7.44 10.79
N PRO A 113 -14.68 6.27 11.00
CA PRO A 113 -15.21 5.91 12.30
C PRO A 113 -14.07 5.72 13.32
N THR A 114 -14.41 5.85 14.62
CA THR A 114 -13.43 5.76 15.71
C THR A 114 -13.53 4.49 16.54
N ASP A 115 -14.48 3.60 16.24
CA ASP A 115 -14.66 2.32 16.96
C ASP A 115 -13.56 1.32 16.59
N LEU A 116 -12.67 1.02 17.53
CA LEU A 116 -11.53 0.12 17.33
C LEU A 116 -11.93 -1.29 16.90
N SER A 117 -13.15 -1.74 17.22
CA SER A 117 -13.63 -3.06 16.80
C SER A 117 -13.87 -3.18 15.28
N LEU A 118 -13.81 -2.05 14.56
CA LEU A 118 -13.86 -2.04 13.10
C LEU A 118 -12.48 -2.34 12.45
N TRP A 119 -11.40 -2.24 13.21
CA TRP A 119 -10.05 -2.47 12.70
C TRP A 119 -9.65 -3.93 12.88
N ASP A 120 -10.39 -4.81 12.19
CA ASP A 120 -10.25 -6.26 12.24
C ASP A 120 -10.07 -6.84 10.84
N LEU A 121 -9.05 -7.70 10.66
CA LEU A 121 -8.67 -8.24 9.35
C LEU A 121 -9.83 -8.98 8.65
N PRO A 122 -10.59 -9.88 9.30
CA PRO A 122 -11.78 -10.47 8.69
C PRO A 122 -12.81 -9.46 8.18
N ARG A 123 -13.05 -8.37 8.91
CA ARG A 123 -13.96 -7.31 8.48
C ARG A 123 -13.45 -6.61 7.22
N PHE A 124 -12.14 -6.32 7.13
CA PHE A 124 -11.56 -5.73 5.91
C PHE A 124 -11.68 -6.68 4.71
N VAL A 125 -11.58 -7.99 4.90
CA VAL A 125 -11.80 -8.97 3.83
C VAL A 125 -13.23 -8.89 3.30
N GLU A 126 -14.23 -8.77 4.18
CA GLU A 126 -15.64 -8.60 3.77
C GLU A 126 -15.87 -7.24 3.09
N GLU A 127 -15.17 -6.20 3.50
CA GLU A 127 -15.21 -4.90 2.84
C GLU A 127 -14.72 -4.99 1.40
N VAL A 128 -13.59 -5.67 1.14
CA VAL A 128 -13.09 -5.91 -0.23
C VAL A 128 -14.12 -6.66 -1.08
N GLU A 129 -14.82 -7.66 -0.51
CA GLU A 129 -15.86 -8.40 -1.23
C GLU A 129 -17.06 -7.50 -1.59
N GLN A 130 -17.49 -6.62 -0.68
CA GLN A 130 -18.55 -5.66 -0.95
C GLN A 130 -18.15 -4.66 -2.04
N VAL A 131 -16.91 -4.15 -2.00
CA VAL A 131 -16.36 -3.28 -3.05
C VAL A 131 -16.31 -4.01 -4.40
N ARG A 132 -15.81 -5.25 -4.43
CA ARG A 132 -15.80 -6.09 -5.63
C ARG A 132 -17.19 -6.21 -6.27
N LEU A 133 -18.20 -6.56 -5.46
CA LEU A 133 -19.59 -6.70 -5.93
C LEU A 133 -20.13 -5.38 -6.48
N ALA A 134 -19.94 -4.27 -5.77
CA ALA A 134 -20.41 -2.95 -6.18
C ALA A 134 -19.72 -2.43 -7.45
N MET A 135 -18.51 -2.92 -7.75
CA MET A 135 -17.73 -2.58 -8.95
C MET A 135 -17.94 -3.57 -10.12
N GLY A 136 -18.73 -4.62 -9.92
CA GLY A 136 -19.00 -5.63 -10.95
C GLY A 136 -17.76 -6.41 -11.38
N LEU A 137 -16.87 -6.74 -10.43
CA LEU A 137 -15.62 -7.47 -10.68
C LEU A 137 -15.86 -8.97 -10.48
N ASP A 138 -15.31 -9.81 -11.37
CA ASP A 138 -15.42 -11.27 -11.31
C ASP A 138 -14.20 -11.98 -11.89
N SER A 139 -14.20 -13.31 -11.87
CA SER A 139 -13.07 -14.12 -12.33
C SER A 139 -12.66 -13.92 -13.80
N SER A 140 -13.49 -13.26 -14.61
CA SER A 140 -13.15 -12.95 -16.01
C SER A 140 -12.28 -11.70 -16.16
N ASN A 141 -12.28 -10.82 -15.15
CA ASN A 141 -11.65 -9.51 -15.26
C ASN A 141 -10.88 -9.05 -13.99
N PHE A 142 -11.10 -9.67 -12.83
CA PHE A 142 -10.67 -9.15 -11.54
C PHE A 142 -9.26 -9.57 -11.14
N TYR A 143 -8.33 -8.63 -11.10
CA TYR A 143 -7.03 -8.75 -10.48
C TYR A 143 -7.02 -7.96 -9.16
N LEU A 144 -6.43 -8.56 -8.12
CA LEU A 144 -6.27 -7.91 -6.82
C LEU A 144 -4.79 -7.67 -6.55
N LEU A 145 -4.41 -6.41 -6.35
CA LEU A 145 -3.05 -6.03 -5.97
C LEU A 145 -3.08 -5.48 -4.54
N GLY A 146 -2.29 -6.07 -3.66
CA GLY A 146 -2.08 -5.57 -2.31
C GLY A 146 -0.62 -5.25 -2.04
N HIS A 147 -0.35 -4.05 -1.53
CA HIS A 147 0.97 -3.60 -1.12
C HIS A 147 1.07 -3.54 0.40
N SER A 148 2.15 -4.09 0.98
CA SER A 148 2.38 -4.06 2.43
C SER A 148 1.17 -4.67 3.20
N TRP A 149 0.56 -3.97 4.15
CA TRP A 149 -0.71 -4.37 4.76
C TRP A 149 -1.75 -4.84 3.72
N GLY A 150 -1.86 -4.12 2.59
CA GLY A 150 -2.72 -4.54 1.48
C GLY A 150 -2.36 -5.93 0.95
N GLY A 151 -1.11 -6.37 1.06
CA GLY A 151 -0.65 -7.72 0.72
C GLY A 151 -1.18 -8.79 1.69
N ILE A 152 -1.25 -8.48 3.00
CA ILE A 152 -1.93 -9.32 3.99
C ILE A 152 -3.41 -9.45 3.60
N LEU A 153 -4.08 -8.33 3.39
CA LEU A 153 -5.49 -8.27 3.05
C LEU A 153 -5.81 -9.02 1.75
N ALA A 154 -4.99 -8.84 0.71
CA ALA A 154 -5.14 -9.53 -0.57
C ALA A 154 -4.97 -11.06 -0.44
N SER A 155 -4.05 -11.50 0.42
CA SER A 155 -3.80 -12.92 0.68
C SER A 155 -4.96 -13.56 1.45
N GLU A 156 -5.48 -12.91 2.48
CA GLU A 156 -6.68 -13.36 3.20
C GLU A 156 -7.91 -13.39 2.28
N TYR A 157 -8.07 -12.36 1.44
CA TYR A 157 -9.13 -12.36 0.43
C TYR A 157 -8.99 -13.55 -0.52
N ALA A 158 -7.79 -13.83 -1.02
CA ALA A 158 -7.55 -14.97 -1.90
C ALA A 158 -7.85 -16.30 -1.20
N LEU A 159 -7.40 -16.50 0.03
CA LEU A 159 -7.70 -17.72 0.80
C LEU A 159 -9.21 -17.97 0.94
N LYS A 160 -10.01 -16.93 1.02
CA LYS A 160 -11.47 -17.03 1.17
C LYS A 160 -12.24 -16.99 -0.16
N TYR A 161 -11.83 -16.13 -1.08
CA TYR A 161 -12.63 -15.74 -2.26
C TYR A 161 -11.87 -15.89 -3.59
N GLN A 162 -10.78 -16.65 -3.69
CA GLN A 162 -9.96 -16.75 -4.90
C GLN A 162 -10.72 -17.16 -6.17
N LYS A 163 -11.87 -17.82 -6.04
CA LYS A 163 -12.74 -18.17 -7.17
C LYS A 163 -13.24 -16.94 -7.95
N ASN A 164 -13.22 -15.77 -7.33
CA ASN A 164 -13.63 -14.51 -7.93
C ASN A 164 -12.46 -13.80 -8.62
N LEU A 165 -11.22 -14.25 -8.38
CA LEU A 165 -10.00 -13.63 -8.90
C LEU A 165 -9.58 -14.23 -10.24
N LYS A 166 -9.11 -13.37 -11.14
CA LYS A 166 -8.35 -13.75 -12.33
C LYS A 166 -6.85 -13.81 -12.04
N GLY A 167 -6.35 -13.00 -11.11
CA GLY A 167 -4.97 -13.03 -10.65
C GLY A 167 -4.80 -12.25 -9.34
N LEU A 168 -3.73 -12.59 -8.62
CA LEU A 168 -3.32 -12.00 -7.35
C LEU A 168 -1.94 -11.38 -7.48
N ILE A 169 -1.73 -10.22 -6.90
CA ILE A 169 -0.43 -9.57 -6.81
C ILE A 169 -0.16 -9.21 -5.34
N ILE A 170 0.89 -9.78 -4.78
CA ILE A 170 1.38 -9.53 -3.43
C ILE A 170 2.65 -8.69 -3.56
N SER A 171 2.59 -7.44 -3.17
CA SER A 171 3.68 -6.49 -3.31
C SER A 171 4.26 -6.14 -1.95
N ASN A 172 5.57 -6.38 -1.80
CA ASN A 172 6.36 -5.97 -0.64
C ASN A 172 5.73 -6.42 0.70
N MET A 173 5.38 -7.73 0.79
CA MET A 173 4.83 -8.30 2.02
C MET A 173 5.26 -9.74 2.24
N MET A 174 5.71 -10.02 3.46
CA MET A 174 5.97 -11.37 3.98
C MET A 174 4.65 -12.02 4.40
N MET A 175 4.59 -13.36 4.37
CA MET A 175 3.40 -14.12 4.78
C MET A 175 3.44 -14.58 6.24
N SER A 176 4.20 -13.85 7.06
CA SER A 176 4.33 -14.09 8.49
C SER A 176 4.82 -12.83 9.19
N ILE A 177 4.03 -12.26 10.09
CA ILE A 177 4.44 -11.15 10.95
C ILE A 177 5.53 -11.57 11.95
N PRO A 178 5.48 -12.77 12.57
CA PRO A 178 6.61 -13.25 13.38
C PRO A 178 7.94 -13.27 12.61
N ASP A 179 7.96 -13.73 11.36
CA ASP A 179 9.18 -13.72 10.53
C ASP A 179 9.60 -12.30 10.15
N TYR A 180 8.67 -11.41 9.90
CA TYR A 180 8.94 -9.99 9.66
C TYR A 180 9.60 -9.34 10.89
N VAL A 181 9.04 -9.53 12.08
CA VAL A 181 9.60 -9.03 13.33
C VAL A 181 11.02 -9.58 13.56
N LYS A 182 11.21 -10.86 13.28
CA LYS A 182 12.53 -11.51 13.36
C LYS A 182 13.52 -10.86 12.38
N TYR A 183 13.14 -10.67 11.12
CA TYR A 183 13.98 -10.05 10.10
C TYR A 183 14.36 -8.62 10.47
N ALA A 184 13.39 -7.81 10.92
CA ALA A 184 13.63 -6.45 11.39
C ALA A 184 14.65 -6.39 12.53
N ASN A 185 14.57 -7.32 13.50
CA ASN A 185 15.44 -7.31 14.68
C ASN A 185 16.80 -7.97 14.45
N GLU A 186 16.87 -9.05 13.70
CA GLU A 186 18.10 -9.85 13.56
C GLU A 186 18.94 -9.42 12.33
N VAL A 187 18.31 -8.85 11.31
CA VAL A 187 18.98 -8.51 10.05
C VAL A 187 19.06 -6.99 9.84
N LEU A 188 17.97 -6.25 10.03
CA LEU A 188 17.95 -4.83 9.72
C LEU A 188 18.43 -3.96 10.88
N ALA A 189 18.00 -4.25 12.12
CA ALA A 189 18.43 -3.50 13.30
C ALA A 189 19.96 -3.43 13.47
N PRO A 190 20.74 -4.51 13.24
CA PRO A 190 22.20 -4.44 13.33
C PRO A 190 22.88 -3.51 12.31
N GLN A 191 22.16 -3.06 11.29
CA GLN A 191 22.69 -2.12 10.28
C GLN A 191 22.60 -0.66 10.78
N ILE A 192 21.79 -0.40 11.81
CA ILE A 192 21.68 0.92 12.44
C ILE A 192 22.91 1.13 13.37
N PRO A 193 23.50 2.33 13.40
CA PRO A 193 24.57 2.62 14.35
C PRO A 193 24.16 2.28 15.79
N PRO A 194 24.99 1.58 16.58
CA PRO A 194 24.60 1.04 17.88
C PRO A 194 23.99 2.06 18.86
N GLU A 195 24.56 3.27 18.91
CA GLU A 195 24.06 4.34 19.80
C GLU A 195 22.70 4.90 19.35
N VAL A 196 22.42 4.88 18.05
CA VAL A 196 21.12 5.27 17.50
C VAL A 196 20.08 4.18 17.80
N LEU A 197 20.40 2.92 17.54
CA LEU A 197 19.55 1.79 17.85
C LEU A 197 19.17 1.74 19.34
N LYS A 198 20.15 2.02 20.23
CA LYS A 198 19.90 2.10 21.68
C LYS A 198 18.89 3.19 22.03
N GLN A 199 18.94 4.35 21.37
CA GLN A 199 17.98 5.43 21.59
C GLN A 199 16.59 5.03 21.08
N ILE A 200 16.49 4.46 19.88
CA ILE A 200 15.22 3.94 19.32
C ILE A 200 14.58 2.95 20.30
N ARG A 201 15.35 1.95 20.75
CA ARG A 201 14.86 0.93 21.70
C ARG A 201 14.47 1.51 23.05
N ALA A 202 15.13 2.57 23.50
CA ALA A 202 14.77 3.26 24.74
C ALA A 202 13.42 3.99 24.62
N HIS A 203 13.06 4.55 23.48
CA HIS A 203 11.73 5.12 23.23
C HIS A 203 10.67 4.01 23.16
N GLU A 204 10.93 2.92 22.44
CA GLU A 204 10.03 1.77 22.32
C GLU A 204 9.73 1.14 23.69
N ALA A 205 10.74 0.91 24.52
CA ALA A 205 10.58 0.35 25.86
C ALA A 205 9.71 1.20 26.79
N ARG A 206 9.69 2.51 26.59
CA ARG A 206 8.81 3.45 27.32
C ARG A 206 7.48 3.71 26.63
N LYS A 207 7.26 3.12 25.46
CA LYS A 207 6.11 3.42 24.56
C LYS A 207 5.99 4.92 24.23
N ASP A 208 7.15 5.61 24.15
CA ASP A 208 7.26 7.04 23.88
C ASP A 208 7.27 7.33 22.37
N TYR A 209 6.29 6.75 21.68
CA TYR A 209 6.20 6.77 20.20
C TYR A 209 5.79 8.14 19.63
N GLY A 210 5.12 8.97 20.45
CA GLY A 210 4.77 10.34 20.09
C GLY A 210 5.94 11.33 20.18
N ASN A 211 7.11 10.89 20.64
CA ASN A 211 8.29 11.75 20.76
C ASN A 211 8.88 12.03 19.37
N PRO A 212 9.00 13.32 18.95
CA PRO A 212 9.56 13.65 17.64
C PRO A 212 10.95 13.05 17.39
N LYS A 213 11.76 12.89 18.46
CA LYS A 213 13.11 12.32 18.34
C LYS A 213 13.07 10.83 17.94
N TYR A 214 12.07 10.08 18.40
CA TYR A 214 11.89 8.69 17.99
C TYR A 214 11.72 8.60 16.48
N MET A 215 10.75 9.34 15.92
CA MET A 215 10.47 9.30 14.49
C MET A 215 11.65 9.88 13.67
N GLU A 216 12.32 10.94 14.16
CA GLU A 216 13.53 11.47 13.50
C GLU A 216 14.60 10.38 13.34
N LEU A 217 14.89 9.63 14.40
CA LEU A 217 15.90 8.56 14.37
C LEU A 217 15.50 7.42 13.42
N VAL A 218 14.22 7.02 13.46
CA VAL A 218 13.70 5.99 12.57
C VAL A 218 13.74 6.44 11.11
N MET A 219 13.35 7.68 10.82
CA MET A 219 13.39 8.25 9.48
C MET A 219 14.81 8.30 8.93
N GLU A 220 15.78 8.85 9.69
CA GLU A 220 17.14 9.05 9.22
C GLU A 220 17.95 7.76 9.05
N HIS A 221 17.70 6.75 9.90
CA HIS A 221 18.57 5.58 9.97
C HIS A 221 17.92 4.27 9.56
N TYR A 222 16.61 4.24 9.40
CA TYR A 222 15.89 3.05 8.99
C TYR A 222 15.06 3.28 7.71
N TYR A 223 14.26 4.34 7.66
CA TYR A 223 13.38 4.57 6.51
C TYR A 223 14.15 4.97 5.25
N THR A 224 15.25 5.74 5.39
CA THR A 224 16.14 6.06 4.26
C THR A 224 16.85 4.84 3.67
N ALA A 225 17.02 3.79 4.46
CA ALA A 225 17.67 2.56 4.03
C ALA A 225 16.67 1.53 3.46
N HIS A 226 15.47 1.45 4.05
CA HIS A 226 14.58 0.31 3.83
C HIS A 226 13.17 0.66 3.37
N LEU A 227 12.70 1.89 3.59
CA LEU A 227 11.36 2.31 3.20
C LEU A 227 11.34 2.95 1.81
N TYR A 228 12.03 4.07 1.64
CA TYR A 228 12.36 4.69 0.36
C TYR A 228 13.88 4.89 0.32
N HIS A 229 14.53 4.17 -0.58
CA HIS A 229 15.99 3.96 -0.55
C HIS A 229 16.75 5.15 -1.12
N ALA A 230 16.69 6.28 -0.43
CA ALA A 230 17.43 7.51 -0.74
C ALA A 230 17.62 8.38 0.51
N PRO A 231 18.61 9.28 0.54
CA PRO A 231 18.72 10.30 1.58
C PRO A 231 17.47 11.17 1.67
N LEU A 232 17.04 11.56 2.88
CA LEU A 232 15.78 12.33 3.11
C LEU A 232 15.65 13.59 2.23
N LYS A 233 16.78 14.27 1.96
CA LYS A 233 16.78 15.47 1.10
C LYS A 233 16.43 15.21 -0.36
N GLU A 234 16.51 13.95 -0.79
CA GLU A 234 16.22 13.50 -2.16
C GLU A 234 14.82 12.87 -2.27
N TRP A 235 14.11 12.74 -1.14
CA TRP A 235 12.77 12.19 -1.16
C TRP A 235 11.81 13.10 -1.93
N PRO A 236 11.02 12.55 -2.87
CA PRO A 236 9.91 13.28 -3.46
C PRO A 236 8.97 13.80 -2.37
N ILE A 237 8.50 15.04 -2.51
CA ILE A 237 7.64 15.70 -1.50
C ILE A 237 6.39 14.87 -1.14
N ILE A 238 5.95 14.03 -2.05
CA ILE A 238 4.78 13.16 -1.83
C ILE A 238 5.06 12.08 -0.79
N ILE A 239 6.28 11.53 -0.71
CA ILE A 239 6.60 10.41 0.18
C ILE A 239 6.36 10.77 1.65
N PRO A 240 6.91 11.86 2.23
CA PRO A 240 6.55 12.26 3.59
C PRO A 240 5.06 12.47 3.79
N ARG A 241 4.36 13.05 2.81
CA ARG A 241 2.90 13.29 2.89
C ARG A 241 2.07 12.01 2.97
N LEU A 242 2.52 10.93 2.31
CA LEU A 242 1.85 9.64 2.42
C LEU A 242 1.84 9.14 3.87
N PHE A 243 2.94 9.33 4.60
CA PHE A 243 3.05 8.93 6.01
C PHE A 243 2.29 9.87 6.95
N GLU A 244 2.31 11.17 6.68
CA GLU A 244 1.50 12.16 7.40
C GLU A 244 0.00 11.89 7.27
N GLY A 245 -0.44 11.36 6.12
CA GLY A 245 -1.82 11.02 5.81
C GLY A 245 -2.33 9.72 6.44
N ILE A 246 -1.45 8.88 7.00
CA ILE A 246 -1.84 7.61 7.63
C ILE A 246 -2.73 7.88 8.85
N ASN A 247 -3.89 7.20 8.92
CA ASN A 247 -4.72 7.21 10.12
C ASN A 247 -4.02 6.47 11.26
N GLN A 248 -3.46 7.24 12.18
CA GLN A 248 -2.66 6.72 13.30
C GLN A 248 -3.46 5.81 14.23
N GLN A 249 -4.79 6.00 14.36
CA GLN A 249 -5.62 5.13 15.19
C GLN A 249 -5.69 3.72 14.60
N VAL A 250 -5.88 3.61 13.29
CA VAL A 250 -5.89 2.32 12.57
C VAL A 250 -4.50 1.70 12.57
N TYR A 251 -3.48 2.50 12.22
CA TYR A 251 -2.10 2.05 12.07
C TYR A 251 -1.55 1.48 13.37
N ILE A 252 -1.60 2.25 14.47
CA ILE A 252 -1.05 1.84 15.76
C ILE A 252 -1.80 0.63 16.32
N HIS A 253 -3.13 0.57 16.16
CA HIS A 253 -3.94 -0.55 16.65
C HIS A 253 -3.60 -1.86 15.94
N MET A 254 -3.33 -1.83 14.64
CA MET A 254 -3.14 -3.04 13.84
C MET A 254 -1.68 -3.40 13.62
N GLN A 255 -0.83 -2.41 13.29
CA GLN A 255 0.57 -2.58 12.92
C GLN A 255 1.52 -2.22 14.06
N GLY A 256 1.32 -1.07 14.70
CA GLY A 256 2.24 -0.53 15.69
C GLY A 256 2.76 0.86 15.32
N PRO A 257 3.81 1.34 16.01
CA PRO A 257 4.24 2.73 15.91
C PRO A 257 5.08 3.06 14.66
N SER A 258 5.63 2.06 13.99
CA SER A 258 6.54 2.25 12.83
C SER A 258 6.69 0.96 12.02
N GLU A 259 7.37 1.07 10.87
CA GLU A 259 7.77 -0.08 10.05
C GLU A 259 8.97 -0.85 10.64
N PHE A 260 9.37 -0.57 11.87
CA PHE A 260 10.47 -1.26 12.55
C PHE A 260 10.01 -2.50 13.34
N GLY A 261 8.98 -3.16 12.84
CA GLY A 261 8.39 -4.36 13.42
C GLY A 261 7.01 -4.12 14.04
N VAL A 262 6.36 -5.20 14.40
CA VAL A 262 4.99 -5.22 14.94
C VAL A 262 5.07 -5.60 16.42
N PRO A 263 4.62 -4.76 17.37
CA PRO A 263 4.66 -5.07 18.78
C PRO A 263 3.56 -6.06 19.19
N PRO A 264 3.72 -6.79 20.31
CA PRO A 264 2.79 -7.83 20.74
C PRO A 264 1.34 -7.38 20.97
N GLU A 265 1.12 -6.09 21.24
CA GLU A 265 -0.20 -5.50 21.44
C GLU A 265 -0.95 -5.20 20.15
N ALA A 266 -0.28 -5.18 19.01
CA ALA A 266 -0.90 -4.93 17.71
C ALA A 266 -1.69 -6.17 17.22
N THR A 267 -2.85 -5.95 16.60
CA THR A 267 -3.76 -7.06 16.23
C THR A 267 -3.16 -7.99 15.17
N LEU A 268 -2.20 -7.52 14.37
CA LEU A 268 -1.52 -8.32 13.35
C LEU A 268 -0.33 -9.13 13.89
N TYR A 269 0.10 -8.95 15.14
CA TYR A 269 1.33 -9.52 15.69
C TYR A 269 1.50 -11.04 15.45
N SER A 270 0.41 -11.80 15.58
CA SER A 270 0.44 -13.27 15.46
C SER A 270 0.06 -13.78 14.06
N TRP A 271 -0.17 -12.87 13.08
CA TRP A 271 -0.60 -13.29 11.75
C TRP A 271 0.50 -14.06 11.01
N ASP A 272 0.17 -15.30 10.61
CA ASP A 272 1.06 -16.18 9.83
C ASP A 272 0.22 -17.07 8.89
N ARG A 273 0.53 -17.02 7.58
CA ARG A 273 -0.15 -17.79 6.54
C ARG A 273 0.79 -18.67 5.71
N LYS A 274 2.00 -18.88 6.18
CA LYS A 274 2.98 -19.74 5.46
C LYS A 274 2.42 -21.11 5.13
N ALA A 275 1.74 -21.75 6.07
CA ALA A 275 1.13 -23.08 5.88
C ALA A 275 -0.07 -23.08 4.92
N ASP A 276 -0.67 -21.92 4.69
CA ASP A 276 -1.86 -21.77 3.84
C ASP A 276 -1.54 -21.44 2.38
N LEU A 277 -0.31 -21.03 2.07
CA LEU A 277 0.12 -20.61 0.72
C LEU A 277 -0.20 -21.65 -0.37
N PRO A 278 -0.03 -22.97 -0.15
CA PRO A 278 -0.38 -23.98 -1.17
C PRO A 278 -1.87 -24.01 -1.54
N LYS A 279 -2.75 -23.44 -0.72
CA LYS A 279 -4.18 -23.32 -0.99
C LYS A 279 -4.50 -22.22 -2.01
N ILE A 280 -3.58 -21.29 -2.25
CA ILE A 280 -3.72 -20.25 -3.26
C ILE A 280 -3.35 -20.85 -4.61
N THR A 281 -4.35 -20.98 -5.48
CA THR A 281 -4.22 -21.64 -6.79
C THR A 281 -4.38 -20.68 -7.97
N VAL A 282 -4.90 -19.49 -7.73
CA VAL A 282 -4.99 -18.43 -8.74
C VAL A 282 -3.58 -17.98 -9.16
N PRO A 283 -3.37 -17.58 -10.44
CA PRO A 283 -2.09 -17.02 -10.86
C PRO A 283 -1.66 -15.88 -9.94
N THR A 284 -0.43 -15.95 -9.44
CA THR A 284 0.05 -15.02 -8.41
C THR A 284 1.41 -14.44 -8.79
N LEU A 285 1.53 -13.11 -8.75
CA LEU A 285 2.79 -12.39 -8.80
C LEU A 285 3.16 -11.95 -7.38
N VAL A 286 4.37 -12.26 -6.96
CA VAL A 286 4.98 -11.69 -5.75
C VAL A 286 6.05 -10.69 -6.18
N VAL A 287 6.00 -9.48 -5.64
CA VAL A 287 6.97 -8.42 -5.86
C VAL A 287 7.70 -8.15 -4.55
N GLY A 288 9.03 -8.13 -4.59
CA GLY A 288 9.87 -7.71 -3.49
C GLY A 288 10.89 -6.67 -3.93
N ALA A 289 11.64 -6.10 -3.00
CA ALA A 289 12.70 -5.15 -3.30
C ALA A 289 14.00 -5.46 -2.54
N THR A 290 15.13 -5.01 -3.07
CA THR A 290 16.46 -5.40 -2.59
C THR A 290 16.74 -4.89 -1.17
N HIS A 291 16.24 -3.71 -0.84
CA HIS A 291 16.49 -3.01 0.44
C HIS A 291 15.22 -2.90 1.30
N ASP A 292 14.22 -3.74 1.03
CA ASP A 292 12.92 -3.71 1.67
C ASP A 292 12.99 -3.90 3.21
N THR A 293 12.00 -3.38 3.91
CA THR A 293 11.71 -3.75 5.31
C THR A 293 11.27 -5.22 5.43
N MET A 294 10.81 -5.81 4.35
CA MET A 294 10.43 -7.22 4.21
C MET A 294 11.56 -8.04 3.59
N ASP A 295 11.83 -9.24 4.10
CA ASP A 295 12.90 -10.09 3.56
C ASP A 295 12.63 -10.48 2.10
N PRO A 296 13.43 -10.02 1.12
CA PRO A 296 13.24 -10.38 -0.29
C PRO A 296 13.37 -11.88 -0.56
N LYS A 297 14.16 -12.60 0.24
CA LYS A 297 14.28 -14.06 0.14
C LYS A 297 13.00 -14.76 0.59
N HIS A 298 12.34 -14.23 1.64
CA HIS A 298 11.04 -14.74 2.07
C HIS A 298 9.98 -14.47 0.99
N MET A 299 9.96 -13.30 0.38
CA MET A 299 9.01 -12.97 -0.70
C MET A 299 9.25 -13.86 -1.93
N GLU A 300 10.49 -14.11 -2.31
CA GLU A 300 10.80 -15.08 -3.37
C GLU A 300 10.34 -16.49 -2.98
N TRP A 301 10.54 -16.91 -1.73
CA TRP A 301 10.06 -18.19 -1.23
C TRP A 301 8.54 -18.29 -1.30
N VAL A 302 7.80 -17.25 -0.93
CA VAL A 302 6.32 -17.19 -1.03
C VAL A 302 5.87 -17.53 -2.45
N SER A 303 6.52 -16.96 -3.47
CA SER A 303 6.17 -17.24 -4.87
C SER A 303 6.31 -18.71 -5.27
N LYS A 304 7.18 -19.44 -4.57
CA LYS A 304 7.42 -20.88 -4.81
C LYS A 304 6.44 -21.77 -4.02
N GLN A 305 5.75 -21.22 -3.01
CA GLN A 305 4.78 -21.96 -2.21
C GLN A 305 3.37 -21.91 -2.79
N VAL A 306 3.01 -20.84 -3.49
CA VAL A 306 1.73 -20.75 -4.21
C VAL A 306 1.80 -21.54 -5.51
N LYS A 307 0.67 -22.19 -5.89
CA LYS A 307 0.66 -23.16 -7.00
C LYS A 307 1.10 -22.56 -8.35
N ASN A 308 0.69 -21.35 -8.65
CA ASN A 308 0.96 -20.65 -9.91
C ASN A 308 1.70 -19.32 -9.65
N GLY A 309 2.76 -19.39 -8.85
CA GLY A 309 3.51 -18.22 -8.41
C GLY A 309 4.61 -17.80 -9.40
N SER A 310 4.87 -16.51 -9.42
CA SER A 310 6.03 -15.89 -10.06
C SER A 310 6.59 -14.79 -9.18
N TYR A 311 7.87 -14.50 -9.28
CA TYR A 311 8.56 -13.47 -8.50
C TYR A 311 9.19 -12.41 -9.41
N ARG A 312 9.15 -11.17 -8.96
CA ARG A 312 9.93 -10.07 -9.52
C ARG A 312 10.54 -9.26 -8.39
N GLN A 313 11.84 -9.02 -8.49
CA GLN A 313 12.58 -8.18 -7.55
C GLN A 313 12.84 -6.83 -8.17
N MET A 314 12.52 -5.78 -7.40
CA MET A 314 12.79 -4.38 -7.73
C MET A 314 14.09 -3.94 -7.06
N SER A 315 14.70 -2.89 -7.54
CA SER A 315 15.66 -2.12 -6.77
C SER A 315 14.94 -1.27 -5.71
N GLY A 316 15.67 -0.70 -4.75
CA GLY A 316 15.08 0.18 -3.74
C GLY A 316 14.49 -0.55 -2.53
N GLY A 317 13.64 0.14 -1.79
CA GLY A 317 13.07 -0.26 -0.50
C GLY A 317 11.61 -0.71 -0.57
N HIS A 318 10.93 -0.58 0.55
CA HIS A 318 9.53 -0.98 0.71
C HIS A 318 8.57 -0.27 -0.24
N MET A 319 8.88 0.99 -0.58
CA MET A 319 8.12 1.78 -1.55
C MET A 319 8.58 1.52 -2.99
N ALA A 320 8.72 0.25 -3.38
CA ALA A 320 9.30 -0.16 -4.66
C ALA A 320 8.64 0.48 -5.89
N MET A 321 7.34 0.76 -5.84
CA MET A 321 6.63 1.47 -6.92
C MET A 321 7.08 2.94 -7.10
N TRP A 322 7.74 3.51 -6.09
CA TRP A 322 8.32 4.86 -6.11
C TRP A 322 9.84 4.84 -6.32
N ASP A 323 10.54 3.84 -5.77
CA ASP A 323 11.99 3.68 -5.91
C ASP A 323 12.38 3.19 -7.31
N ASP A 324 11.60 2.27 -7.87
CA ASP A 324 11.86 1.60 -9.16
C ASP A 324 10.58 1.51 -10.02
N PRO A 325 9.97 2.67 -10.35
CA PRO A 325 8.65 2.71 -10.99
C PRO A 325 8.61 2.04 -12.36
N ASP A 326 9.71 2.10 -13.12
CA ASP A 326 9.80 1.51 -14.46
C ASP A 326 9.72 -0.03 -14.38
N ASN A 327 10.59 -0.66 -13.60
CA ASN A 327 10.59 -2.11 -13.45
C ASN A 327 9.33 -2.61 -12.74
N TYR A 328 8.83 -1.85 -11.75
CA TYR A 328 7.57 -2.17 -11.08
C TYR A 328 6.40 -2.16 -12.07
N GLY A 329 6.25 -1.09 -12.86
CA GLY A 329 5.23 -0.98 -13.90
C GLY A 329 5.31 -2.10 -14.94
N GLN A 330 6.53 -2.39 -15.44
CA GLN A 330 6.75 -3.47 -16.40
C GLN A 330 6.45 -4.87 -15.83
N ALA A 331 6.75 -5.12 -14.56
CA ALA A 331 6.42 -6.39 -13.91
C ALA A 331 4.90 -6.60 -13.83
N LEU A 332 4.14 -5.55 -13.49
CA LEU A 332 2.68 -5.59 -13.48
C LEU A 332 2.11 -5.81 -14.88
N ILE A 333 2.56 -5.07 -15.88
CA ILE A 333 2.12 -5.19 -17.28
C ILE A 333 2.38 -6.61 -17.79
N TRP A 334 3.59 -7.13 -17.55
CA TRP A 334 3.94 -8.49 -17.93
C TRP A 334 2.98 -9.52 -17.32
N PHE A 335 2.66 -9.40 -16.03
CA PHE A 335 1.76 -10.34 -15.36
C PHE A 335 0.32 -10.21 -15.85
N LEU A 336 -0.20 -8.98 -15.93
CA LEU A 336 -1.60 -8.70 -16.26
C LEU A 336 -1.95 -9.05 -17.73
N LYS A 337 -0.98 -8.97 -18.64
CA LYS A 337 -1.17 -9.29 -20.07
C LYS A 337 -0.92 -10.76 -20.41
N ARG A 338 -0.42 -11.57 -19.48
CA ARG A 338 -0.30 -13.01 -19.73
C ARG A 338 -1.70 -13.62 -19.87
N SER A 339 -1.87 -14.44 -20.90
CA SER A 339 -3.06 -15.28 -21.04
C SER A 339 -3.08 -16.31 -19.90
N HIS A 340 -3.93 -16.10 -18.93
CA HIS A 340 -4.16 -17.04 -17.84
C HIS A 340 -5.41 -17.84 -18.11
#